data_ae390fbc205186eb094594ac6106ea53
#
_entry.id   ae390fbc205186eb094594ac6106ea53
#
_cell.length_a   1.000
_cell.length_b   1.000
_cell.length_c   1.000
_cell.angle_alpha   90.00
_cell.angle_beta   90.00
_cell.angle_gamma   90.00
#
_symmetry.space_group_name_H-M   'P 1'
#
loop_
_entity.id
_entity.type
_entity.pdbx_description
1 polymer ?
#
loop_
_entity_poly.entity_id
_entity_poly.type
_entity_poly.pdbx_seq_one_letter_code
_entity_poly.pdbx_strand_id
1 'polypeptide(L)'
;MKEDRQTDMYKTKIDNLDLKQIADSGQCFRWKNTGENEYTVVAFDRALRIKQDGNEFELDCDEADWNNIWKSYLDMDTDYAGIAKLIADGDDAHLKEAYAYGSGVRILRQDLWEMIVTFMISQNNNIKRITNSVDLLCRRCGCLLYTSDAADDRI
;
A
#
# COMPACT_ATOMS: atom_id res chain seq x y z
N MET A 1 4.94 -31.23 3.52
CA MET A 1 6.32 -30.72 3.48
C MET A 1 6.19 -29.27 3.05
N LYS A 2 6.19 -28.33 4.00
CA LYS A 2 6.20 -26.90 3.68
C LYS A 2 7.64 -26.58 3.27
N GLU A 3 7.85 -26.26 2.02
CA GLU A 3 9.09 -25.61 1.62
C GLU A 3 9.12 -24.26 2.32
N ASP A 4 10.05 -24.10 3.27
CA ASP A 4 10.48 -22.79 3.74
C ASP A 4 11.05 -22.06 2.53
N ARG A 5 10.22 -21.26 1.85
CA ARG A 5 10.72 -20.25 0.95
C ARG A 5 11.43 -19.23 1.83
N GLN A 6 12.73 -19.35 1.92
CA GLN A 6 13.59 -18.27 2.31
C GLN A 6 13.44 -17.21 1.22
N THR A 7 12.44 -16.36 1.38
CA THR A 7 12.23 -15.23 0.46
C THR A 7 13.39 -14.27 0.68
N ASP A 8 14.21 -14.11 -0.33
CA ASP A 8 15.26 -13.10 -0.33
C ASP A 8 14.57 -11.73 -0.18
N MET A 9 14.90 -11.02 0.90
CA MET A 9 14.36 -9.68 1.15
C MET A 9 14.92 -8.73 0.10
N TYR A 10 14.04 -8.17 -0.72
CA TYR A 10 14.42 -7.14 -1.67
C TYR A 10 14.59 -5.80 -0.96
N LYS A 11 15.73 -5.15 -1.16
CA LYS A 11 16.04 -3.85 -0.55
C LYS A 11 16.21 -2.79 -1.61
N THR A 12 15.60 -1.64 -1.38
CA THR A 12 15.66 -0.52 -2.32
C THR A 12 15.56 0.82 -1.59
N LYS A 13 15.96 1.88 -2.28
CA LYS A 13 15.77 3.25 -1.80
C LYS A 13 14.69 3.93 -2.63
N ILE A 14 13.75 4.57 -1.95
CA ILE A 14 12.64 5.27 -2.60
C ILE A 14 12.49 6.63 -1.92
N ASP A 15 12.66 7.69 -2.69
CA ASP A 15 12.41 9.05 -2.22
C ASP A 15 10.93 9.42 -2.43
N ASN A 16 10.43 10.37 -1.65
CA ASN A 16 9.05 10.84 -1.72
C ASN A 16 8.02 9.71 -1.63
N LEU A 17 8.24 8.77 -0.69
CA LEU A 17 7.29 7.72 -0.34
C LEU A 17 7.25 7.54 1.18
N ASP A 18 6.05 7.55 1.73
CA ASP A 18 5.78 7.30 3.14
C ASP A 18 4.63 6.31 3.27
N LEU A 19 4.92 5.12 3.82
CA LEU A 19 3.95 4.04 3.93
C LEU A 19 2.77 4.43 4.81
N LYS A 20 3.02 5.19 5.88
CA LYS A 20 1.96 5.62 6.78
C LYS A 20 1.03 6.62 6.09
N GLN A 21 1.58 7.59 5.38
CA GLN A 21 0.78 8.57 4.63
C GLN A 21 -0.07 7.88 3.55
N ILE A 22 0.49 6.88 2.85
CA ILE A 22 -0.26 6.09 1.86
C ILE A 22 -1.38 5.31 2.54
N ALA A 23 -1.11 4.62 3.64
CA ALA A 23 -2.11 3.83 4.37
C ALA A 23 -3.24 4.71 4.91
N ASP A 24 -2.91 5.91 5.41
CA ASP A 24 -3.87 6.86 6.00
C ASP A 24 -4.63 7.69 4.94
N SER A 25 -4.20 7.66 3.67
CA SER A 25 -4.80 8.47 2.59
C SER A 25 -6.23 8.06 2.21
N GLY A 26 -6.67 6.87 2.60
CA GLY A 26 -7.99 6.33 2.28
C GLY A 26 -8.13 5.83 0.84
N GLN A 27 -7.06 5.68 0.08
CA GLN A 27 -7.09 5.14 -1.26
C GLN A 27 -7.05 3.61 -1.32
N CYS A 28 -6.61 2.95 -0.26
CA CYS A 28 -6.48 1.50 -0.18
C CYS A 28 -7.00 0.97 1.16
N PHE A 29 -7.59 -0.24 1.16
CA PHE A 29 -8.25 -0.82 2.33
C PHE A 29 -7.72 -2.21 2.69
N ARG A 30 -6.70 -2.69 1.96
CA ARG A 30 -6.06 -3.99 2.19
C ARG A 30 -4.60 -3.83 2.63
N TRP A 31 -4.30 -2.69 3.26
CA TRP A 31 -3.05 -2.44 3.95
C TRP A 31 -3.27 -2.64 5.45
N LYS A 32 -2.45 -3.47 6.07
CA LYS A 32 -2.51 -3.71 7.53
C LYS A 32 -1.17 -3.33 8.14
N ASN A 33 -1.21 -2.46 9.14
CA ASN A 33 -0.03 -2.19 9.96
C ASN A 33 0.31 -3.45 10.76
N THR A 34 1.53 -3.95 10.64
CA THR A 34 2.03 -5.16 11.30
C THR A 34 3.18 -4.89 12.26
N GLY A 35 3.66 -3.64 12.30
CA GLY A 35 4.75 -3.23 13.18
C GLY A 35 5.07 -1.74 13.05
N GLU A 36 6.13 -1.31 13.69
CA GLU A 36 6.62 0.06 13.52
C GLU A 36 7.12 0.27 12.10
N ASN A 37 6.48 1.16 11.35
CA ASN A 37 6.76 1.44 9.94
C ASN A 37 6.72 0.19 9.04
N GLU A 38 5.95 -0.82 9.44
CA GLU A 38 5.80 -2.08 8.72
C GLU A 38 4.33 -2.33 8.37
N TYR A 39 4.10 -2.72 7.12
CA TYR A 39 2.77 -2.98 6.60
C TYR A 39 2.75 -4.30 5.83
N THR A 40 1.65 -5.01 5.96
CA THR A 40 1.29 -6.06 5.00
C THR A 40 0.29 -5.50 4.01
N VAL A 41 0.63 -5.61 2.75
CA VAL A 41 -0.13 -5.12 1.60
C VAL A 41 -0.65 -6.32 0.83
N VAL A 42 -1.94 -6.35 0.55
CA VAL A 42 -2.52 -7.33 -0.37
C VAL A 42 -3.00 -6.61 -1.61
N ALA A 43 -2.46 -6.95 -2.76
CA ALA A 43 -2.85 -6.39 -4.05
C ALA A 43 -2.79 -7.48 -5.12
N PHE A 44 -3.71 -7.41 -6.07
CA PHE A 44 -3.88 -8.45 -7.08
C PHE A 44 -4.07 -9.84 -6.42
N ASP A 45 -3.23 -10.80 -6.78
CA ASP A 45 -3.17 -12.15 -6.20
C ASP A 45 -1.98 -12.36 -5.25
N ARG A 46 -1.37 -11.27 -4.75
CA ARG A 46 -0.14 -11.28 -3.96
C ARG A 46 -0.30 -10.61 -2.61
N ALA A 47 0.54 -11.03 -1.69
CA ALA A 47 0.75 -10.35 -0.41
C ALA A 47 2.22 -9.93 -0.31
N LEU A 48 2.46 -8.74 0.20
CA LEU A 48 3.78 -8.15 0.41
C LEU A 48 3.87 -7.66 1.84
N ARG A 49 4.93 -8.03 2.55
CA ARG A 49 5.34 -7.32 3.75
C ARG A 49 6.39 -6.30 3.36
N ILE A 50 6.16 -5.05 3.72
CA ILE A 50 7.04 -3.92 3.41
C ILE A 50 7.35 -3.14 4.68
N LYS A 51 8.62 -2.83 4.90
CA LYS A 51 9.10 -2.03 6.02
C LYS A 51 9.87 -0.84 5.52
N GLN A 52 9.71 0.29 6.20
CA GLN A 52 10.38 1.56 5.88
C GLN A 52 11.28 2.01 7.02
N ASP A 53 12.50 2.41 6.66
CA ASP A 53 13.43 3.13 7.55
C ASP A 53 13.99 4.35 6.79
N GLY A 54 13.38 5.51 7.03
CA GLY A 54 13.66 6.71 6.24
C GLY A 54 13.31 6.51 4.77
N ASN A 55 14.30 6.52 3.88
CA ASN A 55 14.13 6.24 2.45
C ASN A 55 14.59 4.81 2.05
N GLU A 56 14.96 4.00 3.01
CA GLU A 56 15.30 2.59 2.78
C GLU A 56 14.09 1.70 3.00
N PHE A 57 13.86 0.77 2.08
CA PHE A 57 12.72 -0.14 2.10
C PHE A 57 13.19 -1.58 2.02
N GLU A 58 12.61 -2.42 2.87
CA GLU A 58 12.77 -3.87 2.85
C GLU A 58 11.42 -4.50 2.46
N LEU A 59 11.43 -5.33 1.42
CA LEU A 59 10.24 -5.96 0.87
C LEU A 59 10.41 -7.49 0.89
N ASP A 60 9.42 -8.19 1.38
CA ASP A 60 9.36 -9.66 1.40
C ASP A 60 8.91 -10.18 0.01
N CYS A 61 9.75 -9.95 -0.99
CA CYS A 61 9.54 -10.40 -2.37
C CYS A 61 10.90 -10.56 -3.07
N ASP A 62 10.92 -11.28 -4.17
CA ASP A 62 12.08 -11.35 -5.04
C ASP A 62 12.12 -10.15 -6.01
N GLU A 63 13.24 -10.03 -6.73
CA GLU A 63 13.45 -8.95 -7.71
C GLU A 63 12.47 -9.03 -8.88
N ALA A 64 12.03 -10.21 -9.26
CA ALA A 64 11.07 -10.41 -10.34
C ALA A 64 9.69 -9.89 -9.95
N ASP A 65 9.19 -10.23 -8.77
CA ASP A 65 7.92 -9.71 -8.22
C ASP A 65 7.99 -8.19 -8.01
N TRP A 66 9.14 -7.67 -7.54
CA TRP A 66 9.35 -6.23 -7.47
C TRP A 66 9.16 -5.55 -8.83
N ASN A 67 9.88 -6.02 -9.85
CA ASN A 67 9.88 -5.37 -11.17
C ASN A 67 8.55 -5.53 -11.91
N ASN A 68 7.87 -6.67 -11.75
CA ASN A 68 6.66 -6.99 -12.51
C ASN A 68 5.37 -6.48 -11.86
N ILE A 69 5.36 -6.29 -10.53
CA ILE A 69 4.13 -6.00 -9.76
C ILE A 69 4.30 -4.76 -8.90
N TRP A 70 5.19 -4.79 -7.91
CA TRP A 70 5.22 -3.80 -6.84
C TRP A 70 5.72 -2.44 -7.28
N LYS A 71 6.67 -2.42 -8.21
CA LYS A 71 7.17 -1.19 -8.82
C LYS A 71 6.04 -0.39 -9.48
N SER A 72 5.21 -1.06 -10.27
CA SER A 72 4.04 -0.43 -10.89
C SER A 72 2.99 -0.07 -9.85
N TYR A 73 2.67 -0.98 -8.93
CA TYR A 73 1.68 -0.76 -7.87
C TYR A 73 1.97 0.49 -7.05
N LEU A 74 3.24 0.69 -6.66
CA LEU A 74 3.71 1.85 -5.90
C LEU A 74 3.96 3.10 -6.75
N ASP A 75 3.57 3.08 -8.02
CA ASP A 75 3.70 4.18 -8.97
C ASP A 75 5.13 4.75 -9.06
N MET A 76 6.11 3.84 -9.23
CA MET A 76 7.53 4.23 -9.26
C MET A 76 7.94 4.94 -10.55
N ASP A 77 7.12 4.87 -11.61
CA ASP A 77 7.43 5.49 -12.91
C ASP A 77 7.07 6.98 -12.95
N THR A 78 6.30 7.47 -11.98
CA THR A 78 5.94 8.89 -11.88
C THR A 78 7.06 9.70 -11.22
N ASP A 79 7.46 10.81 -11.85
CA ASP A 79 8.50 11.71 -11.33
C ASP A 79 7.95 12.62 -10.21
N TYR A 80 7.83 12.07 -9.02
CA TYR A 80 7.40 12.82 -7.82
C TYR A 80 8.40 13.90 -7.41
N ALA A 81 9.70 13.74 -7.73
CA ALA A 81 10.70 14.77 -7.46
C ALA A 81 10.50 15.99 -8.36
N GLY A 82 10.19 15.75 -9.64
CA GLY A 82 9.83 16.84 -10.57
C GLY A 82 8.56 17.56 -10.15
N ILE A 83 7.53 16.82 -9.69
CA ILE A 83 6.29 17.43 -9.15
C ILE A 83 6.61 18.29 -7.92
N ALA A 84 7.41 17.77 -6.98
CA ALA A 84 7.85 18.51 -5.81
C ALA A 84 8.54 19.84 -6.17
N LYS A 85 9.42 19.80 -7.16
CA LYS A 85 10.13 20.99 -7.65
C LYS A 85 9.17 22.00 -8.28
N LEU A 86 8.23 21.56 -9.12
CA LEU A 86 7.22 22.44 -9.71
C LEU A 86 6.39 23.16 -8.64
N ILE A 87 6.01 22.44 -7.58
CA ILE A 87 5.26 23.03 -6.45
C ILE A 87 6.14 24.04 -5.68
N ALA A 88 7.41 23.70 -5.43
CA ALA A 88 8.33 24.56 -4.71
C ALA A 88 8.62 25.87 -5.46
N ASP A 89 8.78 25.78 -6.78
CA ASP A 89 9.06 26.92 -7.66
C ASP A 89 7.80 27.78 -7.95
N GLY A 90 6.59 27.25 -7.74
CA GLY A 90 5.32 27.96 -7.93
C GLY A 90 5.06 29.00 -6.83
N ASP A 91 4.03 29.84 -7.02
CA ASP A 91 3.65 30.90 -6.07
C ASP A 91 2.46 30.53 -5.17
N ASP A 92 1.86 29.36 -5.32
CA ASP A 92 0.70 28.92 -4.55
C ASP A 92 1.11 28.42 -3.15
N ALA A 93 0.87 29.28 -2.15
CA ALA A 93 1.20 28.96 -0.75
C ALA A 93 0.36 27.79 -0.19
N HIS A 94 -0.90 27.66 -0.60
CA HIS A 94 -1.76 26.55 -0.13
C HIS A 94 -1.31 25.21 -0.73
N LEU A 95 -0.89 25.21 -1.97
CA LEU A 95 -0.36 24.01 -2.61
C LEU A 95 0.96 23.57 -1.95
N LYS A 96 1.83 24.51 -1.59
CA LYS A 96 3.08 24.24 -0.85
C LYS A 96 2.79 23.63 0.52
N GLU A 97 1.83 24.19 1.25
CA GLU A 97 1.43 23.66 2.56
C GLU A 97 0.82 22.25 2.44
N ALA A 98 -0.08 22.03 1.48
CA ALA A 98 -0.67 20.72 1.22
C ALA A 98 0.40 19.69 0.84
N TYR A 99 1.36 20.06 0.00
CA TYR A 99 2.47 19.18 -0.36
C TYR A 99 3.36 18.86 0.85
N ALA A 100 3.68 19.83 1.70
CA ALA A 100 4.48 19.60 2.90
C ALA A 100 3.82 18.59 3.84
N TYR A 101 2.49 18.57 3.91
CA TYR A 101 1.72 17.62 4.70
C TYR A 101 1.72 16.20 4.08
N GLY A 102 1.59 16.09 2.76
CA GLY A 102 1.38 14.83 2.04
C GLY A 102 2.51 14.44 1.09
N SER A 103 3.74 14.88 1.33
CA SER A 103 4.88 14.70 0.41
C SER A 103 5.26 13.25 0.14
N GLY A 104 4.87 12.32 1.01
CA GLY A 104 5.11 10.88 0.86
C GLY A 104 3.94 10.11 0.26
N VAL A 105 2.82 10.75 -0.05
CA VAL A 105 1.67 10.10 -0.67
C VAL A 105 1.93 9.85 -2.14
N ARG A 106 1.73 8.61 -2.58
CA ARG A 106 1.71 8.20 -3.99
C ARG A 106 0.35 7.69 -4.40
N ILE A 107 0.00 7.84 -5.66
CA ILE A 107 -1.25 7.31 -6.21
C ILE A 107 -1.03 5.85 -6.61
N LEU A 108 -1.52 4.92 -5.78
CA LEU A 108 -1.36 3.49 -6.01
C LEU A 108 -2.08 3.04 -7.28
N ARG A 109 -1.44 2.21 -8.10
CA ARG A 109 -2.04 1.58 -9.28
C ARG A 109 -2.68 0.26 -8.87
N GLN A 110 -3.85 0.36 -8.29
CA GLN A 110 -4.61 -0.75 -7.75
C GLN A 110 -5.32 -1.54 -8.86
N ASP A 111 -5.75 -2.76 -8.51
CA ASP A 111 -6.61 -3.57 -9.39
C ASP A 111 -7.94 -2.84 -9.67
N LEU A 112 -8.33 -2.77 -10.94
CA LEU A 112 -9.52 -2.05 -11.36
C LEU A 112 -10.80 -2.60 -10.71
N TRP A 113 -10.93 -3.93 -10.60
CA TRP A 113 -12.08 -4.55 -9.99
C TRP A 113 -12.16 -4.23 -8.49
N GLU A 114 -11.04 -4.32 -7.79
CA GLU A 114 -10.95 -3.92 -6.37
C GLU A 114 -11.35 -2.45 -6.18
N MET A 115 -10.87 -1.56 -7.05
CA MET A 115 -11.25 -0.14 -7.02
C MET A 115 -12.74 0.08 -7.22
N ILE A 116 -13.37 -0.60 -8.18
CA ILE A 116 -14.82 -0.48 -8.43
C ILE A 116 -15.62 -0.95 -7.21
N VAL A 117 -15.26 -2.09 -6.63
CA VAL A 117 -15.96 -2.65 -5.46
C VAL A 117 -15.80 -1.74 -4.26
N THR A 118 -14.58 -1.29 -3.98
CA THR A 118 -14.32 -0.38 -2.84
C THR A 118 -14.99 0.97 -3.03
N PHE A 119 -15.03 1.50 -4.25
CA PHE A 119 -15.76 2.72 -4.58
C PHE A 119 -17.28 2.56 -4.30
N MET A 120 -17.90 1.45 -4.70
CA MET A 120 -19.31 1.19 -4.38
C MET A 120 -19.56 1.11 -2.87
N ILE A 121 -18.68 0.46 -2.12
CA ILE A 121 -18.76 0.36 -0.66
C ILE A 121 -18.57 1.74 -0.01
N SER A 122 -17.76 2.60 -0.61
CA SER A 122 -17.43 3.93 -0.06
C SER A 122 -18.59 4.94 -0.13
N GLN A 123 -19.60 4.68 -0.97
CA GLN A 123 -20.72 5.62 -1.15
C GLN A 123 -21.47 5.84 0.17
N ASN A 124 -21.56 7.11 0.60
CA ASN A 124 -22.20 7.52 1.85
C ASN A 124 -21.71 6.74 3.10
N ASN A 125 -20.42 6.51 3.18
CA ASN A 125 -19.79 5.68 4.20
C ASN A 125 -18.54 6.37 4.80
N ASN A 126 -17.98 5.84 5.89
CA ASN A 126 -16.74 6.32 6.49
C ASN A 126 -15.61 5.27 6.40
N ILE A 127 -14.36 5.71 6.48
CA ILE A 127 -13.18 4.87 6.29
C ILE A 127 -13.24 3.59 7.14
N LYS A 128 -13.55 3.69 8.43
CA LYS A 128 -13.60 2.52 9.33
C LYS A 128 -14.63 1.48 8.88
N ARG A 129 -15.82 1.93 8.46
CA ARG A 129 -16.87 1.03 7.97
C ARG A 129 -16.51 0.45 6.61
N ILE A 130 -15.88 1.23 5.73
CA ILE A 130 -15.40 0.74 4.42
C ILE A 130 -14.37 -0.36 4.64
N THR A 131 -13.36 -0.13 5.48
CA THR A 131 -12.33 -1.13 5.81
C THR A 131 -12.95 -2.43 6.33
N ASN A 132 -13.88 -2.34 7.28
CA ASN A 132 -14.56 -3.51 7.83
C ASN A 132 -15.39 -4.26 6.77
N SER A 133 -16.06 -3.53 5.87
CA SER A 133 -16.86 -4.14 4.79
C SER A 133 -15.99 -4.83 3.76
N VAL A 134 -14.86 -4.23 3.39
CA VAL A 134 -13.87 -4.84 2.48
C VAL A 134 -13.28 -6.09 3.11
N ASP A 135 -12.87 -6.03 4.38
CA ASP A 135 -12.32 -7.18 5.10
C ASP A 135 -13.34 -8.34 5.18
N LEU A 136 -14.61 -8.04 5.51
CA LEU A 136 -15.67 -9.03 5.55
C LEU A 136 -15.93 -9.66 4.17
N LEU A 137 -15.90 -8.85 3.11
CA LEU A 137 -16.08 -9.34 1.73
C LEU A 137 -14.93 -10.26 1.35
N CYS A 138 -13.68 -9.86 1.64
CA CYS A 138 -12.50 -10.67 1.37
C CYS A 138 -12.53 -12.02 2.12
N ARG A 139 -12.96 -12.02 3.39
CA ARG A 139 -13.10 -13.26 4.19
C ARG A 139 -14.17 -14.19 3.65
N ARG A 140 -15.26 -13.68 3.09
CA ARG A 140 -16.39 -14.49 2.61
C ARG A 140 -16.24 -14.95 1.16
N CYS A 141 -15.66 -14.14 0.31
CA CYS A 141 -15.63 -14.34 -1.13
C CYS A 141 -14.21 -14.40 -1.70
N GLY A 142 -13.21 -13.98 -0.94
CA GLY A 142 -11.82 -13.93 -1.37
C GLY A 142 -11.13 -15.27 -1.26
N CYS A 143 -10.08 -15.45 -2.06
CA CYS A 143 -9.14 -16.55 -1.88
C CYS A 143 -8.32 -16.32 -0.61
N LEU A 144 -8.09 -17.37 0.17
CA LEU A 144 -7.32 -17.40 1.42
C LEU A 144 -5.82 -17.14 1.18
N LEU A 145 -5.44 -16.04 0.54
CA LEU A 145 -4.03 -15.62 0.47
C LEU A 145 -3.48 -15.16 1.84
N TYR A 146 -4.37 -15.06 2.83
CA TYR A 146 -4.06 -14.47 4.13
C TYR A 146 -4.46 -15.39 5.29
N THR A 147 -3.85 -16.55 5.40
CA THR A 147 -3.96 -17.41 6.58
C THR A 147 -2.62 -17.58 7.28
N SER A 148 -1.93 -16.50 7.65
CA SER A 148 -0.87 -16.61 8.64
C SER A 148 -1.36 -16.47 10.08
N ASP A 149 -2.61 -16.10 10.30
CA ASP A 149 -3.24 -16.08 11.62
C ASP A 149 -4.25 -17.21 11.78
N ALA A 150 -3.75 -18.47 11.66
CA ALA A 150 -4.49 -19.66 12.05
C ALA A 150 -4.67 -19.76 13.59
N ALA A 151 -4.46 -18.70 14.35
CA ALA A 151 -4.56 -18.70 15.80
C ALA A 151 -5.87 -18.12 16.34
N ASP A 152 -6.72 -17.49 15.51
CA ASP A 152 -7.94 -16.81 15.99
C ASP A 152 -9.24 -17.34 15.37
N ASP A 153 -9.23 -18.52 14.75
CA ASP A 153 -10.45 -19.23 14.34
C ASP A 153 -11.03 -20.05 15.49
N ARG A 154 -11.45 -19.35 16.55
CA ARG A 154 -12.37 -19.89 17.53
C ARG A 154 -13.63 -19.03 17.59
N ILE A 155 -14.46 -19.20 16.60
CA ILE A 155 -15.90 -18.96 16.75
C ILE A 155 -16.63 -20.08 16.03
#